data_6ca39a136fe66ee1d793ba2c5a7d2c56
#
_entry.id   6ca39a136fe66ee1d793ba2c5a7d2c56
#
_cell.length_a   1.000
_cell.length_b   1.000
_cell.length_c   1.000
_cell.angle_alpha   90.00
_cell.angle_beta   90.00
_cell.angle_gamma   90.00
#
_symmetry.space_group_name_H-M   'P 1'
#
loop_
_entity.id
_entity.type
_entity.pdbx_description
1 polymer ?
#
loop_
_entity_poly.entity_id
_entity_poly.type
_entity_poly.pdbx_seq_one_letter_code
_entity_poly.pdbx_strand_id
1 'polypeptide(L)'
;NPALAARLREEAEWGVEFILKNRYGDGYRASSMGLLIWQDGVFNTLDDISSVRVQNMAFDNFLYAGYEAYASMTLDNDPMLQEYLLRVAEEDFAFAMEKFKKDGFDQFVQPYEHSYNTSKSQYMATISWSASQLYKLTGKPSYADIAAEYIRYTLDCQRTEPLKDKDKTCGFFYRDLARKSIVHYTHQSRDYAYMEALAALCETQSGHAEYEQWIRAMKLYGGYLKNIMKYVYPYGMVPSGIYHKDRSEGFRQLLCP
;
A
#
# COMPACT_ATOMS: atom_id res chain seq x y z
N ASN A 1 -1.84 -19.62 20.59
CA ASN A 1 -2.16 -18.95 21.86
C ASN A 1 -3.51 -18.25 21.75
N PRO A 2 -4.59 -18.81 22.35
CA PRO A 2 -5.96 -18.26 22.22
C PRO A 2 -6.08 -16.80 22.74
N ALA A 3 -5.41 -16.46 23.82
CA ALA A 3 -5.44 -15.10 24.38
C ALA A 3 -4.83 -14.07 23.43
N LEU A 4 -3.73 -14.43 22.75
CA LEU A 4 -3.13 -13.54 21.73
C LEU A 4 -4.06 -13.41 20.52
N ALA A 5 -4.68 -14.49 20.07
CA ALA A 5 -5.63 -14.47 18.96
C ALA A 5 -6.83 -13.57 19.27
N ALA A 6 -7.37 -13.63 20.48
CA ALA A 6 -8.48 -12.79 20.92
C ALA A 6 -8.09 -11.29 20.91
N ARG A 7 -6.91 -10.96 21.42
CA ARG A 7 -6.42 -9.56 21.40
C ARG A 7 -6.17 -9.04 19.99
N LEU A 8 -5.59 -9.85 19.10
CA LEU A 8 -5.38 -9.47 17.71
C LEU A 8 -6.72 -9.23 16.99
N ARG A 9 -7.74 -10.02 17.32
CA ARG A 9 -9.09 -9.82 16.78
C ARG A 9 -9.70 -8.51 17.28
N GLU A 10 -9.62 -8.24 18.58
CA GLU A 10 -10.11 -6.99 19.17
C GLU A 10 -9.47 -5.76 18.52
N GLU A 11 -8.16 -5.77 18.30
CA GLU A 11 -7.44 -4.70 17.60
C GLU A 11 -7.87 -4.59 16.12
N ALA A 12 -8.12 -5.72 15.45
CA ALA A 12 -8.59 -5.71 14.08
C ALA A 12 -10.02 -5.14 13.97
N GLU A 13 -10.92 -5.53 14.88
CA GLU A 13 -12.29 -5.00 14.96
C GLU A 13 -12.29 -3.49 15.20
N TRP A 14 -11.43 -3.00 16.11
CA TRP A 14 -11.26 -1.57 16.34
C TRP A 14 -10.76 -0.83 15.09
N GLY A 15 -9.79 -1.39 14.37
CA GLY A 15 -9.31 -0.84 13.10
C GLY A 15 -10.39 -0.79 12.02
N VAL A 16 -11.19 -1.84 11.92
CA VAL A 16 -12.34 -1.91 10.98
C VAL A 16 -13.40 -0.86 11.34
N GLU A 17 -13.73 -0.73 12.62
CA GLU A 17 -14.65 0.31 13.09
C GLU A 17 -14.20 1.72 12.69
N PHE A 18 -12.90 2.01 12.81
CA PHE A 18 -12.32 3.26 12.33
C PHE A 18 -12.50 3.44 10.82
N ILE A 19 -12.20 2.41 10.02
CA ILE A 19 -12.37 2.45 8.55
C ILE A 19 -13.82 2.76 8.18
N LEU A 20 -14.79 2.09 8.82
CA LEU A 20 -16.21 2.26 8.54
C LEU A 20 -16.74 3.63 8.99
N LYS A 21 -16.32 4.11 10.16
CA LYS A 21 -16.66 5.47 10.65
C LYS A 21 -16.05 6.59 9.78
N ASN A 22 -15.03 6.27 9.03
CA ASN A 22 -14.33 7.20 8.15
C ASN A 22 -14.96 7.34 6.75
N ARG A 23 -16.12 6.71 6.51
CA ARG A 23 -16.90 6.85 5.26
C ARG A 23 -17.93 7.95 5.42
N TYR A 24 -17.74 9.07 4.70
CA TYR A 24 -18.64 10.23 4.77
C TYR A 24 -19.62 10.31 3.59
N GLY A 25 -19.62 9.32 2.69
CA GLY A 25 -20.39 9.30 1.46
C GLY A 25 -19.62 9.90 0.27
N ASP A 26 -20.06 9.56 -0.96
CA ASP A 26 -19.46 10.03 -2.22
C ASP A 26 -17.93 9.86 -2.29
N GLY A 27 -17.42 8.77 -1.69
CA GLY A 27 -16.00 8.48 -1.61
C GLY A 27 -15.18 9.38 -0.68
N TYR A 28 -15.82 10.30 0.05
CA TYR A 28 -15.12 11.15 1.01
C TYR A 28 -14.69 10.36 2.24
N ARG A 29 -13.41 10.50 2.58
CA ARG A 29 -12.76 9.92 3.75
C ARG A 29 -11.79 10.90 4.38
N ALA A 30 -11.51 10.76 5.67
CA ALA A 30 -10.40 11.48 6.29
C ALA A 30 -9.09 10.91 5.77
N SER A 31 -8.41 11.65 4.94
CA SER A 31 -7.13 11.26 4.33
C SER A 31 -5.94 11.55 5.23
N SER A 32 -6.08 12.49 6.12
CA SER A 32 -5.07 12.77 7.15
C SER A 32 -5.68 13.46 8.36
N MET A 33 -5.08 13.19 9.51
CA MET A 33 -5.35 13.88 10.77
C MET A 33 -4.02 14.33 11.37
N GLY A 34 -3.97 15.52 11.89
CA GLY A 34 -2.76 16.04 12.52
C GLY A 34 -3.07 17.10 13.56
N LEU A 35 -2.18 17.22 14.53
CA LEU A 35 -2.17 18.32 15.47
C LEU A 35 -1.50 19.52 14.81
N LEU A 36 -2.19 20.65 14.75
CA LEU A 36 -1.64 21.90 14.26
C LEU A 36 -0.89 22.65 15.37
N ILE A 37 -1.42 22.60 16.58
CA ILE A 37 -0.87 23.28 17.73
C ILE A 37 -1.06 22.35 18.94
N TRP A 38 0.00 22.13 19.71
CA TRP A 38 -0.03 21.53 21.04
C TRP A 38 0.68 22.52 21.99
N GLN A 39 -0.07 23.12 22.87
CA GLN A 39 0.42 24.29 23.62
C GLN A 39 1.25 23.88 24.84
N ASP A 40 0.91 22.78 25.46
CA ASP A 40 1.59 22.27 26.64
C ASP A 40 2.69 21.24 26.35
N GLY A 41 2.89 20.86 25.08
CA GLY A 41 3.83 19.83 24.67
C GLY A 41 3.37 18.38 24.96
N VAL A 42 2.13 18.19 25.39
CA VAL A 42 1.51 16.89 25.64
C VAL A 42 0.43 16.65 24.61
N PHE A 43 0.45 15.48 23.96
CA PHE A 43 -0.55 15.13 22.93
C PHE A 43 -1.88 14.70 23.55
N ASN A 44 -2.96 15.01 22.81
CA ASN A 44 -4.34 14.65 23.15
C ASN A 44 -4.88 15.29 24.43
N THR A 45 -4.47 16.52 24.68
CA THR A 45 -5.07 17.40 25.71
C THR A 45 -6.10 18.35 25.10
N LEU A 46 -6.89 19.00 25.94
CA LEU A 46 -8.01 19.83 25.48
C LEU A 46 -7.58 21.12 24.75
N ASP A 47 -6.33 21.51 24.88
CA ASP A 47 -5.74 22.68 24.21
C ASP A 47 -5.11 22.36 22.85
N ASP A 48 -5.08 21.11 22.45
CA ASP A 48 -4.61 20.69 21.14
C ASP A 48 -5.58 21.14 20.04
N ILE A 49 -5.05 21.81 19.05
CA ILE A 49 -5.80 22.11 17.83
C ILE A 49 -5.50 21.04 16.79
N SER A 50 -6.46 20.18 16.55
CA SER A 50 -6.36 19.16 15.51
C SER A 50 -7.04 19.58 14.22
N SER A 51 -6.53 19.11 13.11
CA SER A 51 -7.15 19.25 11.80
C SER A 51 -7.37 17.89 11.16
N VAL A 52 -8.50 17.76 10.50
CA VAL A 52 -8.82 16.58 9.68
C VAL A 52 -9.01 17.05 8.25
N ARG A 53 -8.30 16.39 7.34
CA ARG A 53 -8.50 16.64 5.91
C ARG A 53 -9.38 15.54 5.35
N VAL A 54 -10.51 15.93 4.76
CA VAL A 54 -11.48 15.03 4.16
C VAL A 54 -11.42 15.20 2.64
N GLN A 55 -11.12 14.10 1.93
CA GLN A 55 -10.97 14.08 0.48
C GLN A 55 -11.64 12.82 -0.08
N ASN A 56 -12.04 12.87 -1.36
CA ASN A 56 -12.60 11.72 -2.07
C ASN A 56 -11.60 11.12 -3.05
N MET A 57 -10.40 10.81 -2.58
CA MET A 57 -9.35 10.24 -3.41
C MET A 57 -9.67 8.80 -3.82
N ALA A 58 -9.43 8.48 -5.10
CA ALA A 58 -9.57 7.11 -5.58
C ALA A 58 -8.59 6.17 -4.87
N PHE A 59 -7.36 6.62 -4.60
CA PHE A 59 -6.36 5.83 -3.90
C PHE A 59 -6.81 5.35 -2.52
N ASP A 60 -7.35 6.25 -1.70
CA ASP A 60 -7.81 5.89 -0.35
C ASP A 60 -8.96 4.88 -0.43
N ASN A 61 -9.89 5.06 -1.37
CA ASN A 61 -11.01 4.14 -1.54
C ASN A 61 -10.55 2.76 -2.06
N PHE A 62 -9.56 2.68 -2.97
CA PHE A 62 -8.95 1.38 -3.32
C PHE A 62 -8.33 0.70 -2.10
N LEU A 63 -7.54 1.44 -1.33
CA LEU A 63 -6.85 0.90 -0.16
C LEU A 63 -7.83 0.37 0.88
N TYR A 64 -8.84 1.16 1.20
CA TYR A 64 -9.85 0.75 2.17
C TYR A 64 -10.72 -0.41 1.66
N ALA A 65 -11.12 -0.41 0.39
CA ALA A 65 -11.83 -1.53 -0.21
C ALA A 65 -11.06 -2.87 -0.06
N GLY A 66 -9.75 -2.84 -0.24
CA GLY A 66 -8.91 -4.01 -0.02
C GLY A 66 -8.89 -4.47 1.44
N TYR A 67 -8.79 -3.55 2.39
CA TYR A 67 -8.85 -3.87 3.83
C TYR A 67 -10.22 -4.33 4.26
N GLU A 68 -11.30 -3.74 3.77
CA GLU A 68 -12.68 -4.14 4.03
C GLU A 68 -12.94 -5.57 3.52
N ALA A 69 -12.50 -5.87 2.31
CA ALA A 69 -12.57 -7.22 1.75
C ALA A 69 -11.75 -8.23 2.57
N TYR A 70 -10.54 -7.87 2.97
CA TYR A 70 -9.69 -8.71 3.81
C TYR A 70 -10.32 -8.95 5.19
N ALA A 71 -10.86 -7.91 5.82
CA ALA A 71 -11.53 -8.01 7.11
C ALA A 71 -12.81 -8.88 7.04
N SER A 72 -13.59 -8.76 5.97
CA SER A 72 -14.75 -9.62 5.73
C SER A 72 -14.39 -11.11 5.72
N MET A 73 -13.21 -11.48 5.24
CA MET A 73 -12.73 -12.87 5.24
C MET A 73 -12.14 -13.33 6.57
N THR A 74 -11.67 -12.41 7.41
CA THR A 74 -10.89 -12.75 8.61
C THR A 74 -11.65 -12.56 9.92
N LEU A 75 -12.65 -11.67 9.96
CA LEU A 75 -13.54 -11.46 11.11
C LEU A 75 -14.78 -12.34 10.98
N ASP A 76 -14.60 -13.64 11.14
CA ASP A 76 -15.58 -14.68 10.83
C ASP A 76 -16.60 -14.96 11.95
N ASN A 77 -16.58 -14.20 13.04
CA ASN A 77 -17.45 -14.35 14.19
C ASN A 77 -18.72 -13.50 14.13
N ASP A 78 -18.83 -12.57 13.16
CA ASP A 78 -19.99 -11.70 12.96
C ASP A 78 -20.44 -11.72 11.48
N PRO A 79 -21.42 -12.56 11.13
CA PRO A 79 -21.92 -12.64 9.76
C PRO A 79 -22.52 -11.33 9.24
N MET A 80 -23.12 -10.51 10.11
CA MET A 80 -23.68 -9.22 9.70
C MET A 80 -22.56 -8.23 9.33
N LEU A 81 -21.50 -8.20 10.12
CA LEU A 81 -20.33 -7.40 9.83
C LEU A 81 -19.64 -7.86 8.54
N GLN A 82 -19.52 -9.16 8.34
CA GLN A 82 -18.94 -9.72 7.10
C GLN A 82 -19.71 -9.29 5.86
N GLU A 83 -21.04 -9.41 5.88
CA GLU A 83 -21.91 -8.99 4.76
C GLU A 83 -21.82 -7.48 4.52
N TYR A 84 -21.80 -6.70 5.59
CA TYR A 84 -21.64 -5.26 5.50
C TYR A 84 -20.30 -4.87 4.90
N LEU A 85 -19.21 -5.48 5.34
CA LEU A 85 -17.85 -5.25 4.83
C LEU A 85 -17.72 -5.64 3.35
N LEU A 86 -18.31 -6.76 2.93
CA LEU A 86 -18.36 -7.14 1.52
C LEU A 86 -19.01 -6.05 0.67
N ARG A 87 -20.17 -5.57 1.10
CA ARG A 87 -20.91 -4.55 0.36
C ARG A 87 -20.11 -3.25 0.25
N VAL A 88 -19.57 -2.74 1.36
CA VAL A 88 -18.82 -1.48 1.33
C VAL A 88 -17.51 -1.60 0.55
N ALA A 89 -16.86 -2.74 0.59
CA ALA A 89 -15.67 -3.00 -0.21
C ALA A 89 -15.95 -2.92 -1.73
N GLU A 90 -17.07 -3.50 -2.17
CA GLU A 90 -17.48 -3.40 -3.58
C GLU A 90 -17.89 -1.98 -3.97
N GLU A 91 -18.62 -1.26 -3.10
CA GLU A 91 -19.02 0.14 -3.30
C GLU A 91 -17.80 1.05 -3.45
N ASP A 92 -16.85 0.95 -2.53
CA ASP A 92 -15.66 1.81 -2.49
C ASP A 92 -14.71 1.50 -3.65
N PHE A 93 -14.57 0.22 -4.01
CA PHE A 93 -13.77 -0.16 -5.17
C PHE A 93 -14.41 0.34 -6.47
N ALA A 94 -15.73 0.23 -6.62
CA ALA A 94 -16.43 0.72 -7.80
C ALA A 94 -16.30 2.24 -7.94
N PHE A 95 -16.51 2.98 -6.85
CA PHE A 95 -16.28 4.43 -6.81
C PHE A 95 -14.84 4.79 -7.23
N ALA A 96 -13.85 4.12 -6.63
CA ALA A 96 -12.45 4.36 -6.92
C ALA A 96 -12.10 4.10 -8.40
N MET A 97 -12.62 3.02 -8.97
CA MET A 97 -12.41 2.67 -10.38
C MET A 97 -13.03 3.69 -11.33
N GLU A 98 -14.25 4.14 -11.05
CA GLU A 98 -14.92 5.17 -11.85
C GLU A 98 -14.12 6.48 -11.81
N LYS A 99 -13.77 6.93 -10.61
CA LYS A 99 -12.99 8.14 -10.41
C LYS A 99 -11.61 8.05 -11.07
N PHE A 100 -10.90 6.95 -10.88
CA PHE A 100 -9.58 6.75 -11.48
C PHE A 100 -9.63 6.73 -13.01
N LYS A 101 -10.64 6.08 -13.61
CA LYS A 101 -10.83 6.08 -15.08
C LYS A 101 -11.12 7.47 -15.62
N LYS A 102 -11.82 8.29 -14.85
CA LYS A 102 -12.20 9.66 -15.24
C LYS A 102 -11.04 10.65 -15.05
N ASP A 103 -10.42 10.64 -13.88
CA ASP A 103 -9.53 11.70 -13.42
C ASP A 103 -8.04 11.30 -13.44
N GLY A 104 -7.73 10.00 -13.57
CA GLY A 104 -6.38 9.46 -13.45
C GLY A 104 -5.88 9.42 -12.02
N PHE A 105 -4.56 9.58 -11.86
CA PHE A 105 -3.94 9.57 -10.53
C PHE A 105 -4.34 10.79 -9.71
N ASP A 106 -4.70 10.55 -8.45
CA ASP A 106 -5.05 11.62 -7.52
C ASP A 106 -3.92 12.64 -7.36
N GLN A 107 -4.32 13.88 -7.21
CA GLN A 107 -3.43 14.97 -6.84
C GLN A 107 -3.39 15.05 -5.30
N PHE A 108 -2.30 14.61 -4.72
CA PHE A 108 -2.08 14.71 -3.27
C PHE A 108 -1.73 16.15 -2.90
N VAL A 109 -2.71 16.93 -2.52
CA VAL A 109 -2.50 18.30 -2.03
C VAL A 109 -2.19 18.23 -0.53
N GLN A 110 -0.91 18.12 -0.18
CA GLN A 110 -0.50 17.99 1.21
C GLN A 110 0.59 19.01 1.58
N PRO A 111 0.40 19.79 2.66
CA PRO A 111 1.49 20.59 3.22
C PRO A 111 2.56 19.73 3.92
N TYR A 112 2.26 18.44 4.19
CA TYR A 112 3.16 17.47 4.82
C TYR A 112 3.47 16.32 3.85
N GLU A 113 4.07 16.63 2.72
CA GLU A 113 4.32 15.70 1.61
C GLU A 113 5.11 14.46 2.00
N HIS A 114 5.96 14.55 3.02
CA HIS A 114 6.73 13.42 3.51
C HIS A 114 5.88 12.31 4.14
N SER A 115 4.63 12.59 4.51
CA SER A 115 3.72 11.59 5.05
C SER A 115 2.88 10.85 3.99
N TYR A 116 2.82 11.39 2.76
CA TYR A 116 1.87 10.92 1.74
C TYR A 116 2.51 10.89 0.36
N ASN A 117 3.54 10.10 0.21
CA ASN A 117 4.25 10.06 -1.06
C ASN A 117 4.04 8.73 -1.79
N THR A 118 2.78 8.43 -2.09
CA THR A 118 2.46 7.26 -2.90
C THR A 118 2.88 7.50 -4.34
N SER A 119 3.78 6.67 -4.84
CA SER A 119 4.20 6.68 -6.24
C SER A 119 3.15 6.05 -7.15
N LYS A 120 3.20 6.34 -8.45
CA LYS A 120 2.30 5.71 -9.43
C LYS A 120 2.43 4.19 -9.45
N SER A 121 3.64 3.66 -9.29
CA SER A 121 3.86 2.21 -9.22
C SER A 121 3.23 1.57 -7.99
N GLN A 122 3.28 2.24 -6.82
CA GLN A 122 2.60 1.78 -5.61
C GLN A 122 1.08 1.92 -5.72
N TYR A 123 0.60 2.99 -6.35
CA TYR A 123 -0.82 3.18 -6.62
C TYR A 123 -1.40 2.01 -7.41
N MET A 124 -0.73 1.64 -8.52
CA MET A 124 -1.15 0.51 -9.35
C MET A 124 -1.04 -0.83 -8.63
N ALA A 125 -0.02 -1.03 -7.81
CA ALA A 125 0.08 -2.19 -6.93
C ALA A 125 -1.09 -2.26 -5.94
N THR A 126 -1.51 -1.13 -5.38
CA THR A 126 -2.66 -1.06 -4.47
C THR A 126 -3.97 -1.44 -5.18
N ILE A 127 -4.21 -0.95 -6.41
CA ILE A 127 -5.39 -1.38 -7.19
C ILE A 127 -5.38 -2.89 -7.40
N SER A 128 -4.24 -3.44 -7.80
CA SER A 128 -4.08 -4.88 -8.01
C SER A 128 -4.30 -5.69 -6.75
N TRP A 129 -3.75 -5.23 -5.62
CA TRP A 129 -3.95 -5.88 -4.32
C TRP A 129 -5.42 -5.88 -3.89
N SER A 130 -6.08 -4.73 -3.96
CA SER A 130 -7.48 -4.59 -3.57
C SER A 130 -8.40 -5.44 -4.43
N ALA A 131 -8.16 -5.46 -5.75
CA ALA A 131 -8.88 -6.33 -6.68
C ALA A 131 -8.65 -7.82 -6.37
N SER A 132 -7.42 -8.21 -5.99
CA SER A 132 -7.12 -9.59 -5.57
C SER A 132 -7.87 -9.98 -4.30
N GLN A 133 -7.99 -9.07 -3.31
CA GLN A 133 -8.77 -9.33 -2.10
C GLN A 133 -10.26 -9.48 -2.42
N LEU A 134 -10.82 -8.63 -3.28
CA LEU A 134 -12.20 -8.75 -3.75
C LEU A 134 -12.42 -10.03 -4.57
N TYR A 135 -11.46 -10.43 -5.40
CA TYR A 135 -11.55 -11.71 -6.11
C TYR A 135 -11.57 -12.89 -5.14
N LYS A 136 -10.69 -12.89 -4.14
CA LYS A 136 -10.62 -13.92 -3.10
C LYS A 136 -11.94 -14.03 -2.32
N LEU A 137 -12.54 -12.88 -1.99
CA LEU A 137 -13.81 -12.82 -1.25
C LEU A 137 -15.01 -13.23 -2.08
N THR A 138 -15.10 -12.78 -3.36
CA THR A 138 -16.33 -12.87 -4.17
C THR A 138 -16.30 -13.98 -5.23
N GLY A 139 -15.12 -14.39 -5.66
CA GLY A 139 -14.90 -15.28 -6.81
C GLY A 139 -15.25 -14.65 -8.17
N LYS A 140 -15.56 -13.34 -8.25
CA LYS A 140 -15.93 -12.66 -9.50
C LYS A 140 -14.70 -12.49 -10.42
N PRO A 141 -14.65 -13.13 -11.62
CA PRO A 141 -13.47 -13.09 -12.49
C PRO A 141 -13.02 -11.69 -12.90
N SER A 142 -13.96 -10.73 -12.97
CA SER A 142 -13.64 -9.34 -13.31
C SER A 142 -12.63 -8.70 -12.36
N TYR A 143 -12.62 -9.07 -11.08
CA TYR A 143 -11.60 -8.60 -10.15
C TYR A 143 -10.24 -9.25 -10.39
N ALA A 144 -10.21 -10.54 -10.79
CA ALA A 144 -8.98 -11.20 -11.17
C ALA A 144 -8.34 -10.53 -12.40
N ASP A 145 -9.14 -10.22 -13.42
CA ASP A 145 -8.70 -9.52 -14.62
C ASP A 145 -8.13 -8.13 -14.29
N ILE A 146 -8.83 -7.35 -13.46
CA ILE A 146 -8.35 -6.04 -12.99
C ILE A 146 -7.01 -6.19 -12.24
N ALA A 147 -6.91 -7.15 -11.34
CA ALA A 147 -5.69 -7.36 -10.57
C ALA A 147 -4.49 -7.66 -11.49
N ALA A 148 -4.65 -8.55 -12.46
CA ALA A 148 -3.62 -8.90 -13.43
C ALA A 148 -3.31 -7.75 -14.41
N GLU A 149 -4.29 -6.94 -14.81
CA GLU A 149 -4.09 -5.78 -15.66
C GLU A 149 -3.22 -4.71 -14.99
N TYR A 150 -3.60 -4.30 -13.77
CA TYR A 150 -2.98 -3.15 -13.11
C TYR A 150 -1.59 -3.45 -12.55
N ILE A 151 -1.28 -4.70 -12.20
CA ILE A 151 0.08 -5.05 -11.74
C ILE A 151 1.13 -4.87 -12.83
N ARG A 152 0.77 -4.94 -14.12
CA ARG A 152 1.70 -4.80 -15.25
C ARG A 152 2.44 -3.46 -15.20
N TYR A 153 1.73 -2.37 -14.89
CA TYR A 153 2.39 -1.08 -14.72
C TYR A 153 3.49 -1.11 -13.65
N THR A 154 3.18 -1.76 -12.52
CA THR A 154 4.14 -1.92 -11.43
C THR A 154 5.34 -2.75 -11.87
N LEU A 155 5.11 -3.86 -12.56
CA LEU A 155 6.18 -4.73 -13.10
C LEU A 155 7.06 -3.96 -14.09
N ASP A 156 6.48 -3.13 -14.93
CA ASP A 156 7.22 -2.27 -15.87
C ASP A 156 8.07 -1.22 -15.15
N CYS A 157 7.75 -0.89 -13.89
CA CYS A 157 8.56 -0.04 -13.04
C CYS A 157 9.70 -0.79 -12.35
N GLN A 158 9.78 -2.12 -12.41
CA GLN A 158 10.84 -2.87 -11.76
C GLN A 158 12.17 -2.78 -12.53
N ARG A 159 13.26 -2.58 -11.80
CA ARG A 159 14.60 -2.70 -12.36
C ARG A 159 15.01 -4.17 -12.41
N THR A 160 14.98 -4.76 -13.59
CA THR A 160 15.34 -6.17 -13.79
C THR A 160 16.84 -6.36 -14.08
N GLU A 161 17.45 -5.39 -14.77
CA GLU A 161 18.86 -5.45 -15.11
C GLU A 161 19.73 -4.82 -14.02
N PRO A 162 20.86 -5.46 -13.68
CA PRO A 162 21.80 -4.90 -12.72
C PRO A 162 22.32 -3.51 -13.11
N LEU A 163 22.45 -2.62 -12.12
CA LEU A 163 23.15 -1.37 -12.29
C LEU A 163 24.65 -1.61 -12.52
N LYS A 164 25.32 -0.63 -13.12
CA LYS A 164 26.78 -0.65 -13.30
C LYS A 164 27.53 -0.22 -12.03
N ASP A 165 26.96 -0.49 -10.86
CA ASP A 165 27.60 -0.28 -9.58
C ASP A 165 28.38 -1.52 -9.13
N LYS A 166 29.19 -1.37 -8.06
CA LYS A 166 29.97 -2.48 -7.50
C LYS A 166 29.11 -3.64 -6.99
N ASP A 167 27.86 -3.34 -6.62
CA ASP A 167 26.93 -4.27 -6.01
C ASP A 167 25.96 -4.90 -7.01
N LYS A 168 26.00 -4.45 -8.26
CA LYS A 168 25.12 -4.90 -9.34
C LYS A 168 23.64 -4.84 -8.89
N THR A 169 23.27 -3.73 -8.24
CA THR A 169 21.95 -3.56 -7.64
C THR A 169 20.85 -3.67 -8.69
N CYS A 170 19.85 -4.50 -8.43
CA CYS A 170 18.63 -4.66 -9.24
C CYS A 170 17.47 -5.13 -8.37
N GLY A 171 16.27 -5.21 -8.94
CA GLY A 171 15.08 -5.72 -8.26
C GLY A 171 14.20 -4.66 -7.60
N PHE A 172 14.68 -3.46 -7.39
CA PHE A 172 13.91 -2.34 -6.84
C PHE A 172 12.90 -1.78 -7.85
N PHE A 173 11.94 -1.00 -7.34
CA PHE A 173 10.94 -0.35 -8.18
C PHE A 173 11.19 1.14 -8.32
N TYR A 174 11.01 1.63 -9.54
CA TYR A 174 10.92 3.05 -9.82
C TYR A 174 9.52 3.57 -9.44
N ARG A 175 9.42 4.86 -9.18
CA ARG A 175 8.15 5.51 -8.82
C ARG A 175 7.14 5.52 -9.97
N ASP A 176 7.63 5.57 -11.20
CA ASP A 176 6.83 5.57 -12.42
C ASP A 176 7.62 5.04 -13.62
N LEU A 177 6.98 4.98 -14.78
CA LEU A 177 7.57 4.49 -16.04
C LEU A 177 8.67 5.39 -16.58
N ALA A 178 8.78 6.65 -16.14
CA ALA A 178 9.88 7.52 -16.52
C ALA A 178 11.23 7.06 -15.93
N ARG A 179 11.18 6.18 -14.90
CA ARG A 179 12.36 5.56 -14.26
C ARG A 179 13.42 6.55 -13.78
N LYS A 180 12.99 7.77 -13.40
CA LYS A 180 13.86 8.82 -12.89
C LYS A 180 14.06 8.78 -11.39
N SER A 181 13.08 8.25 -10.65
CA SER A 181 13.07 8.16 -9.20
C SER A 181 12.78 6.76 -8.74
N ILE A 182 13.51 6.32 -7.72
CA ILE A 182 13.17 5.09 -6.99
C ILE A 182 12.20 5.41 -5.86
N VAL A 183 11.48 4.39 -5.40
CA VAL A 183 10.79 4.47 -4.12
C VAL A 183 11.87 4.38 -3.05
N HIS A 184 12.04 5.45 -2.32
CA HIS A 184 12.99 5.55 -1.23
C HIS A 184 12.29 6.14 -0.01
N TYR A 185 12.99 6.18 1.09
CA TYR A 185 12.45 6.68 2.32
C TYR A 185 11.70 8.00 2.14
N THR A 186 10.43 7.90 2.36
CA THR A 186 9.61 8.94 2.94
C THR A 186 9.02 8.36 4.21
N HIS A 187 8.56 9.18 5.11
CA HIS A 187 8.10 8.77 6.43
C HIS A 187 7.11 7.58 6.41
N GLN A 188 6.42 7.37 5.30
CA GLN A 188 5.51 6.25 5.06
C GLN A 188 5.64 5.77 3.61
N SER A 189 6.76 5.15 3.27
CA SER A 189 7.06 4.78 1.88
C SER A 189 6.13 3.70 1.30
N ARG A 190 5.48 2.88 2.14
CA ARG A 190 4.61 1.76 1.72
C ARG A 190 5.26 0.88 0.65
N ASP A 191 6.56 0.68 0.70
CA ASP A 191 7.30 -0.15 -0.26
C ASP A 191 6.92 -1.63 -0.17
N TYR A 192 6.29 -2.07 0.93
CA TYR A 192 5.65 -3.37 1.07
C TYR A 192 4.49 -3.61 0.09
N ALA A 193 3.84 -2.57 -0.43
CA ALA A 193 2.68 -2.68 -1.33
C ALA A 193 2.97 -3.52 -2.58
N TYR A 194 4.19 -3.51 -3.07
CA TYR A 194 4.61 -4.35 -4.20
C TYR A 194 4.54 -5.84 -3.89
N MET A 195 5.04 -6.23 -2.72
CA MET A 195 5.05 -7.62 -2.30
C MET A 195 3.66 -8.10 -1.91
N GLU A 196 2.85 -7.25 -1.27
CA GLU A 196 1.46 -7.58 -0.95
C GLU A 196 0.63 -7.83 -2.21
N ALA A 197 0.76 -6.98 -3.23
CA ALA A 197 0.04 -7.14 -4.49
C ALA A 197 0.48 -8.41 -5.23
N LEU A 198 1.78 -8.63 -5.38
CA LEU A 198 2.30 -9.82 -6.06
C LEU A 198 1.97 -11.11 -5.30
N ALA A 199 2.04 -11.10 -3.97
CA ALA A 199 1.68 -12.25 -3.16
C ALA A 199 0.19 -12.59 -3.30
N ALA A 200 -0.70 -11.58 -3.23
CA ALA A 200 -2.14 -11.76 -3.40
C ALA A 200 -2.49 -12.31 -4.80
N LEU A 201 -1.83 -11.83 -5.86
CA LEU A 201 -1.97 -12.37 -7.20
C LEU A 201 -1.54 -13.84 -7.29
N CYS A 202 -0.37 -14.17 -6.75
CA CYS A 202 0.14 -15.55 -6.77
C CYS A 202 -0.76 -16.49 -5.96
N GLU A 203 -1.32 -16.02 -4.85
CA GLU A 203 -2.25 -16.80 -4.03
C GLU A 203 -3.56 -17.07 -4.75
N THR A 204 -4.09 -16.08 -5.47
CA THR A 204 -5.43 -16.16 -6.05
C THR A 204 -5.46 -16.66 -7.48
N GLN A 205 -4.36 -16.57 -8.23
CA GLN A 205 -4.32 -16.83 -9.67
C GLN A 205 -3.10 -17.69 -10.08
N SER A 206 -2.85 -18.78 -9.37
CA SER A 206 -1.70 -19.67 -9.63
C SER A 206 -1.67 -20.29 -11.03
N GLY A 207 -2.82 -20.34 -11.73
CA GLY A 207 -2.93 -20.81 -13.11
C GLY A 207 -2.81 -19.73 -14.19
N HIS A 208 -2.57 -18.47 -13.81
CA HIS A 208 -2.49 -17.38 -14.77
C HIS A 208 -1.23 -17.46 -15.64
N ALA A 209 -1.34 -17.03 -16.90
CA ALA A 209 -0.22 -17.07 -17.86
C ALA A 209 1.02 -16.28 -17.39
N GLU A 210 0.82 -15.22 -16.62
CA GLU A 210 1.89 -14.35 -16.09
C GLU A 210 2.39 -14.77 -14.68
N TYR A 211 1.93 -15.89 -14.14
CA TYR A 211 2.27 -16.32 -12.78
C TYR A 211 3.78 -16.38 -12.52
N GLU A 212 4.54 -16.99 -13.44
CA GLU A 212 6.00 -17.09 -13.32
C GLU A 212 6.71 -15.70 -13.37
N GLN A 213 6.12 -14.75 -14.06
CA GLN A 213 6.62 -13.36 -14.07
C GLN A 213 6.45 -12.71 -12.69
N TRP A 214 5.29 -12.91 -12.05
CA TRP A 214 5.03 -12.41 -10.69
C TRP A 214 5.98 -13.01 -9.67
N ILE A 215 6.17 -14.33 -9.71
CA ILE A 215 7.15 -15.03 -8.85
C ILE A 215 8.57 -14.50 -9.07
N ARG A 216 8.96 -14.27 -10.33
CA ARG A 216 10.27 -13.71 -10.66
C ARG A 216 10.43 -12.29 -10.09
N ALA A 217 9.42 -11.45 -10.21
CA ALA A 217 9.44 -10.09 -9.68
C ALA A 217 9.61 -10.07 -8.15
N MET A 218 8.89 -10.96 -7.44
CA MET A 218 9.04 -11.13 -5.99
C MET A 218 10.46 -11.57 -5.61
N LYS A 219 11.01 -12.56 -6.31
CA LYS A 219 12.39 -13.06 -6.07
C LYS A 219 13.43 -11.97 -6.30
N LEU A 220 13.27 -11.17 -7.35
CA LEU A 220 14.17 -10.03 -7.64
C LEU A 220 14.11 -8.97 -6.54
N TYR A 221 12.90 -8.61 -6.10
CA TYR A 221 12.72 -7.64 -5.02
C TYR A 221 13.26 -8.16 -3.68
N GLY A 222 13.00 -9.42 -3.35
CA GLY A 222 13.61 -10.07 -2.16
C GLY A 222 15.12 -10.11 -2.22
N GLY A 223 15.69 -10.36 -3.40
CA GLY A 223 17.14 -10.26 -3.64
C GLY A 223 17.69 -8.85 -3.43
N TYR A 224 16.95 -7.84 -3.88
CA TYR A 224 17.26 -6.44 -3.61
C TYR A 224 17.28 -6.12 -2.12
N LEU A 225 16.22 -6.46 -1.39
CA LEU A 225 16.13 -6.24 0.06
C LEU A 225 17.32 -6.90 0.79
N LYS A 226 17.60 -8.17 0.48
CA LYS A 226 18.74 -8.89 1.05
C LYS A 226 20.08 -8.20 0.74
N ASN A 227 20.22 -7.68 -0.47
CA ASN A 227 21.45 -6.98 -0.87
C ASN A 227 21.66 -5.67 -0.10
N ILE A 228 20.60 -4.90 0.14
CA ILE A 228 20.71 -3.61 0.83
C ILE A 228 20.86 -3.74 2.35
N MET A 229 20.44 -4.86 2.96
CA MET A 229 20.61 -5.11 4.39
C MET A 229 22.08 -5.04 4.83
N LYS A 230 23.05 -5.30 3.94
CA LYS A 230 24.48 -5.20 4.24
C LYS A 230 24.91 -3.78 4.62
N TYR A 231 24.17 -2.76 4.19
CA TYR A 231 24.47 -1.36 4.52
C TYR A 231 24.09 -0.98 5.97
N VAL A 232 23.36 -1.84 6.65
CA VAL A 232 22.87 -1.63 8.03
C VAL A 232 23.48 -2.65 9.00
N TYR A 233 24.67 -3.12 8.67
CA TYR A 233 25.45 -3.99 9.56
C TYR A 233 25.80 -3.25 10.87
N PRO A 234 25.71 -3.90 12.06
CA PRO A 234 25.44 -5.34 12.25
C PRO A 234 23.95 -5.70 12.46
N TYR A 235 23.03 -4.75 12.33
CA TYR A 235 21.64 -4.93 12.75
C TYR A 235 20.79 -5.77 11.78
N GLY A 236 21.23 -5.93 10.52
CA GLY A 236 20.53 -6.74 9.53
C GLY A 236 19.12 -6.26 9.18
N MET A 237 18.82 -4.98 9.42
CA MET A 237 17.53 -4.37 9.08
C MET A 237 17.50 -3.96 7.60
N VAL A 238 16.31 -3.88 7.03
CA VAL A 238 16.13 -3.31 5.71
C VAL A 238 16.14 -1.80 5.83
N PRO A 239 17.06 -1.08 5.16
CA PRO A 239 17.04 0.38 5.16
C PRO A 239 15.83 0.88 4.37
N SER A 240 15.25 2.00 4.78
CA SER A 240 14.05 2.60 4.16
C SER A 240 14.25 3.14 2.76
N GLY A 241 15.37 2.93 2.16
CA GLY A 241 15.68 3.30 0.78
C GLY A 241 17.15 3.25 0.53
N ILE A 242 17.52 3.13 -0.72
CA ILE A 242 18.89 3.24 -1.15
C ILE A 242 19.04 4.29 -2.23
N TYR A 243 20.20 4.89 -2.20
CA TYR A 243 20.72 5.73 -3.26
C TYR A 243 21.46 4.86 -4.29
N HIS A 244 21.30 5.16 -5.55
CA HIS A 244 22.25 4.74 -6.58
C HIS A 244 22.88 5.97 -7.24
N LYS A 245 24.11 5.81 -7.74
CA LYS A 245 24.96 6.90 -8.20
C LYS A 245 24.41 7.78 -9.33
N ASP A 246 23.38 7.31 -10.03
CA ASP A 246 22.75 8.06 -11.11
C ASP A 246 21.79 9.13 -10.59
N ARG A 247 21.75 9.32 -9.27
CA ARG A 247 20.86 10.26 -8.62
C ARG A 247 21.63 11.23 -7.73
N SER A 248 21.19 12.47 -7.77
CA SER A 248 21.73 13.53 -6.92
C SER A 248 21.30 13.40 -5.46
N GLU A 249 20.27 12.61 -5.19
CA GLU A 249 19.80 12.36 -3.84
C GLU A 249 20.75 11.39 -3.14
N GLY A 250 21.38 11.86 -2.08
CA GLY A 250 22.32 11.06 -1.32
C GLY A 250 21.67 9.82 -0.71
N PHE A 251 22.51 8.85 -0.41
CA PHE A 251 22.13 7.71 0.42
C PHE A 251 21.66 8.22 1.77
N ARG A 252 20.38 8.13 2.04
CA ARG A 252 19.82 8.42 3.35
C ARG A 252 19.59 7.11 4.08
N GLN A 253 20.52 6.78 4.95
CA GLN A 253 20.35 5.74 5.92
C GLN A 253 19.49 6.31 7.04
N LEU A 254 18.18 6.19 6.89
CA LEU A 254 17.27 6.40 7.99
C LEU A 254 16.92 5.02 8.54
N LEU A 255 17.44 4.71 9.69
CA LEU A 255 16.94 3.65 10.53
C LEU A 255 15.50 4.05 10.86
N CYS A 256 14.52 3.38 10.31
CA CYS A 256 13.18 3.44 10.88
C CYS A 256 13.25 2.83 12.29
N PRO A 257 12.77 3.53 13.31
CA PRO A 257 12.67 2.95 14.64
C PRO A 257 11.70 1.78 14.67
#